data_104effce619658841f817da45d0f4b1e
#
_entry.id   104effce619658841f817da45d0f4b1e
#
_cell.length_a   1.000
_cell.length_b   1.000
_cell.length_c   1.000
_cell.angle_alpha   90.00
_cell.angle_beta   90.00
_cell.angle_gamma   90.00
#
_symmetry.space_group_name_H-M   'P 1'
#
loop_
_entity.id
_entity.type
_entity.pdbx_description
1 polymer ?
#
loop_
_entity_poly.entity_id
_entity_poly.type
_entity_poly.pdbx_seq_one_letter_code
_entity_poly.pdbx_strand_id
1 'polypeptide(L)'
;MADLKEYKCFKNNKYQVLTQDGFRDFKGLIVGSNPSKIRLTFSGDKELVCTPKHKLLTDKEGIVYVQDVVIGDRLYGDVEVIDINTYTDDRRVYELLEVEKTHTYYANSVLSHQCLVIDEMAFIETHLIEEFWKSVFPVITSSKKSKVFVCSTANGSDNLFHTLYKGAVNGENGWAHDKIMWDEVPGRDERWVNSTKQAIGSRDAWRQEFQSCSGETLVTIE
;
A
#
# COMPACT_ATOMS: atom_id res chain seq x y z
N MET A 1 -0.87 2.46 0.42
CA MET A 1 -1.72 3.61 0.05
C MET A 1 -2.61 3.23 -1.11
N ALA A 2 -3.89 3.60 -1.04
CA ALA A 2 -4.72 3.56 -2.23
C ALA A 2 -3.99 4.35 -3.33
N ASP A 3 -4.18 3.95 -4.58
CA ASP A 3 -3.57 4.54 -5.79
C ASP A 3 -4.01 5.99 -5.96
N LEU A 4 -3.54 6.90 -5.06
CA LEU A 4 -3.98 8.27 -4.97
C LEU A 4 -3.06 9.17 -5.80
N LYS A 5 -3.65 9.83 -6.79
CA LYS A 5 -3.02 10.96 -7.48
C LYS A 5 -3.33 12.21 -6.65
N GLU A 6 -2.36 13.03 -6.36
CA GLU A 6 -2.51 14.26 -5.56
C GLU A 6 -3.18 14.03 -4.19
N TYR A 7 -2.41 14.01 -3.14
CA TYR A 7 -2.95 13.81 -1.79
C TYR A 7 -2.49 14.91 -0.82
N LYS A 8 -3.31 15.09 0.24
CA LYS A 8 -2.99 15.94 1.39
C LYS A 8 -3.19 15.15 2.66
N CYS A 9 -2.29 15.33 3.61
CA CYS A 9 -2.39 14.73 4.94
C CYS A 9 -2.93 15.74 5.94
N PHE A 10 -3.86 15.31 6.78
CA PHE A 10 -4.43 16.11 7.86
C PHE A 10 -4.24 15.37 9.18
N LYS A 11 -3.67 16.03 10.18
CA LYS A 11 -3.56 15.46 11.53
C LYS A 11 -4.94 15.38 12.18
N ASN A 12 -5.20 14.28 12.88
CA ASN A 12 -6.38 14.12 13.71
C ASN A 12 -5.99 14.26 15.18
N ASN A 13 -6.74 15.04 15.92
CA ASN A 13 -6.59 15.22 17.38
C ASN A 13 -7.95 15.26 18.10
N LYS A 14 -9.03 14.90 17.42
CA LYS A 14 -10.40 15.11 17.91
C LYS A 14 -11.33 13.92 17.74
N TYR A 15 -11.09 13.07 16.75
CA TYR A 15 -12.03 12.03 16.36
C TYR A 15 -11.46 10.63 16.63
N GLN A 16 -12.35 9.69 16.89
CA GLN A 16 -12.06 8.26 17.00
C GLN A 16 -12.79 7.51 15.90
N VAL A 17 -12.30 6.32 15.55
CA VAL A 17 -12.92 5.42 14.59
C VAL A 17 -13.31 4.11 15.28
N LEU A 18 -14.41 3.52 14.85
CA LEU A 18 -14.85 2.23 15.36
C LEU A 18 -13.98 1.11 14.77
N THR A 19 -13.45 0.27 15.66
CA THR A 19 -12.66 -0.91 15.35
C THR A 19 -13.32 -2.16 15.96
N GLN A 20 -12.71 -3.33 15.76
CA GLN A 20 -13.14 -4.57 16.42
C GLN A 20 -13.04 -4.49 17.95
N ASP A 21 -12.13 -3.68 18.47
CA ASP A 21 -11.90 -3.49 19.92
C ASP A 21 -12.58 -2.24 20.49
N GLY A 22 -13.59 -1.70 19.81
CA GLY A 22 -14.27 -0.45 20.18
C GLY A 22 -13.66 0.77 19.50
N PHE A 23 -14.00 1.95 20.00
CA PHE A 23 -13.46 3.20 19.45
C PHE A 23 -11.96 3.35 19.75
N ARG A 24 -11.20 3.74 18.74
CA ARG A 24 -9.75 3.95 18.80
C ARG A 24 -9.35 5.26 18.16
N ASP A 25 -8.24 5.80 18.63
CA ASP A 25 -7.63 6.97 18.03
C ASP A 25 -6.97 6.61 16.70
N PHE A 26 -6.83 7.60 15.84
CA PHE A 26 -6.06 7.51 14.62
C PHE A 26 -5.32 8.83 14.40
N LYS A 27 -4.13 8.79 13.79
CA LYS A 27 -3.28 10.00 13.73
C LYS A 27 -3.74 11.03 12.71
N GLY A 28 -4.43 10.61 11.65
CA GLY A 28 -4.86 11.55 10.64
C GLY A 28 -5.59 10.94 9.46
N LEU A 29 -5.78 11.76 8.45
CA LEU A 29 -6.45 11.43 7.20
C LEU A 29 -5.54 11.76 6.04
N ILE A 30 -5.43 10.84 5.09
CA ILE A 30 -5.00 11.14 3.73
C ILE A 30 -6.26 11.42 2.92
N VAL A 31 -6.26 12.54 2.21
CA VAL A 31 -7.32 12.92 1.27
C VAL A 31 -6.69 13.05 -0.10
N GLY A 32 -7.11 12.24 -1.03
CA GLY A 32 -6.56 12.22 -2.37
C GLY A 32 -7.60 12.01 -3.46
N SER A 33 -7.17 11.94 -4.70
CA SER A 33 -8.01 11.63 -5.86
C SER A 33 -7.58 10.31 -6.50
N ASN A 34 -8.55 9.52 -6.86
CA ASN A 34 -8.41 8.39 -7.77
C ASN A 34 -9.70 8.32 -8.59
N PRO A 35 -9.66 8.45 -9.92
CA PRO A 35 -10.86 8.44 -10.72
C PRO A 35 -11.58 7.09 -10.70
N SER A 36 -10.85 5.98 -10.57
CA SER A 36 -11.44 4.64 -10.54
C SER A 36 -12.08 4.36 -9.19
N LYS A 37 -13.36 4.02 -9.20
CA LYS A 37 -14.15 3.67 -8.02
C LYS A 37 -14.86 2.34 -8.24
N ILE A 38 -14.97 1.60 -7.16
CA ILE A 38 -15.82 0.41 -7.07
C ILE A 38 -16.80 0.63 -5.94
N ARG A 39 -18.09 0.49 -6.24
CA ARG A 39 -19.15 0.42 -5.25
C ARG A 39 -19.46 -1.04 -5.00
N LEU A 40 -19.35 -1.47 -3.78
CA LEU A 40 -19.82 -2.75 -3.28
C LEU A 40 -21.13 -2.53 -2.53
N THR A 41 -22.14 -3.34 -2.85
CA THR A 41 -23.38 -3.42 -2.09
C THR A 41 -23.40 -4.74 -1.33
N PHE A 42 -23.78 -4.69 -0.08
CA PHE A 42 -23.77 -5.84 0.82
C PHE A 42 -25.14 -6.17 1.35
N SER A 43 -25.29 -7.36 1.88
CA SER A 43 -26.48 -7.75 2.62
C SER A 43 -26.82 -6.76 3.73
N GLY A 44 -28.11 -6.44 3.90
CA GLY A 44 -28.59 -5.46 4.88
C GLY A 44 -28.42 -4.00 4.47
N ASP A 45 -28.54 -3.71 3.17
CA ASP A 45 -28.54 -2.36 2.59
C ASP A 45 -27.30 -1.51 2.91
N LYS A 46 -26.15 -2.16 3.06
CA LYS A 46 -24.88 -1.49 3.28
C LYS A 46 -24.17 -1.28 1.96
N GLU A 47 -23.49 -0.14 1.83
CA GLU A 47 -22.66 0.17 0.66
C GLU A 47 -21.28 0.67 1.09
N LEU A 48 -20.27 0.33 0.30
CA LEU A 48 -18.93 0.89 0.41
C LEU A 48 -18.45 1.33 -0.96
N VAL A 49 -17.98 2.57 -1.05
CA VAL A 49 -17.34 3.10 -2.26
C VAL A 49 -15.87 3.34 -1.96
N CYS A 50 -15.01 2.69 -2.70
CA CYS A 50 -13.57 2.76 -2.48
C CYS A 50 -12.77 2.61 -3.79
N THR A 51 -11.47 2.68 -3.70
CA THR A 51 -10.58 2.43 -4.84
C THR A 51 -10.39 0.93 -5.08
N PRO A 52 -10.01 0.50 -6.30
CA PRO A 52 -9.79 -0.92 -6.60
C PRO A 52 -8.82 -1.64 -5.67
N LYS A 53 -7.76 -0.95 -5.23
CA LYS A 53 -6.73 -1.51 -4.33
C LYS A 53 -7.06 -1.36 -2.83
N HIS A 54 -8.25 -0.90 -2.48
CA HIS A 54 -8.68 -0.91 -1.08
C HIS A 54 -8.79 -2.33 -0.55
N LYS A 55 -8.44 -2.54 0.72
CA LYS A 55 -8.37 -3.88 1.32
C LYS A 55 -9.51 -4.09 2.31
N LEU A 56 -10.15 -5.25 2.19
CA LEU A 56 -11.21 -5.70 3.08
C LEU A 56 -10.79 -7.00 3.77
N LEU A 57 -11.34 -7.26 4.95
CA LEU A 57 -11.14 -8.51 5.66
C LEU A 57 -12.24 -9.50 5.29
N THR A 58 -11.83 -10.76 5.10
CA THR A 58 -12.75 -11.90 4.89
C THR A 58 -13.03 -12.63 6.20
N ASP A 59 -14.07 -13.48 6.24
CA ASP A 59 -14.40 -14.31 7.41
C ASP A 59 -13.28 -15.23 7.87
N LYS A 60 -12.43 -15.66 6.93
CA LYS A 60 -11.28 -16.54 7.21
C LYS A 60 -10.04 -15.75 7.68
N GLU A 61 -10.24 -14.53 8.15
CA GLU A 61 -9.17 -13.61 8.58
C GLU A 61 -8.15 -13.28 7.47
N GLY A 62 -8.49 -13.52 6.21
CA GLY A 62 -7.71 -13.13 5.05
C GLY A 62 -7.96 -11.68 4.66
N ILE A 63 -7.11 -11.17 3.79
CA ILE A 63 -7.25 -9.85 3.16
C ILE A 63 -7.54 -10.06 1.68
N VAL A 64 -8.52 -9.32 1.15
CA VAL A 64 -8.85 -9.28 -0.27
C VAL A 64 -8.82 -7.84 -0.78
N TYR A 65 -8.31 -7.62 -1.99
CA TYR A 65 -8.46 -6.33 -2.66
C TYR A 65 -9.88 -6.22 -3.22
N VAL A 66 -10.45 -5.01 -3.16
CA VAL A 66 -11.80 -4.77 -3.67
C VAL A 66 -11.95 -5.14 -5.15
N GLN A 67 -10.93 -4.95 -5.97
CA GLN A 67 -10.92 -5.35 -7.38
C GLN A 67 -11.02 -6.87 -7.61
N ASP A 68 -10.64 -7.67 -6.61
CA ASP A 68 -10.62 -9.13 -6.67
C ASP A 68 -11.84 -9.78 -6.01
N VAL A 69 -12.73 -8.95 -5.42
CA VAL A 69 -13.98 -9.39 -4.79
C VAL A 69 -14.99 -9.77 -5.87
N VAL A 70 -15.73 -10.85 -5.63
CA VAL A 70 -16.83 -11.29 -6.49
C VAL A 70 -18.17 -11.33 -5.73
N ILE A 71 -19.27 -11.28 -6.48
CA ILE A 71 -20.61 -11.42 -5.89
C ILE A 71 -20.74 -12.80 -5.22
N GLY A 72 -21.23 -12.82 -3.99
CA GLY A 72 -21.32 -14.01 -3.15
C GLY A 72 -20.16 -14.18 -2.17
N ASP A 73 -19.11 -13.37 -2.27
CA ASP A 73 -18.01 -13.39 -1.29
C ASP A 73 -18.53 -12.96 0.09
N ARG A 74 -18.00 -13.61 1.14
CA ARG A 74 -18.29 -13.27 2.53
C ARG A 74 -17.11 -12.57 3.17
N LEU A 75 -17.38 -11.37 3.63
CA LEU A 75 -16.44 -10.56 4.38
C LEU A 75 -16.60 -10.76 5.89
N TYR A 76 -15.66 -10.26 6.66
CA TYR A 76 -15.67 -10.36 8.11
C TYR A 76 -16.99 -9.87 8.72
N GLY A 77 -17.53 -10.68 9.66
CA GLY A 77 -18.81 -10.41 10.30
C GLY A 77 -20.02 -10.86 9.47
N ASP A 78 -19.83 -11.86 8.63
CA ASP A 78 -20.88 -12.48 7.78
C ASP A 78 -21.57 -11.49 6.82
N VAL A 79 -20.79 -10.54 6.32
CA VAL A 79 -21.28 -9.54 5.36
C VAL A 79 -21.08 -10.09 3.94
N GLU A 80 -22.17 -10.39 3.25
CA GLU A 80 -22.16 -10.94 1.89
C GLU A 80 -22.20 -9.83 0.83
N VAL A 81 -21.37 -9.95 -0.20
CA VAL A 81 -21.34 -9.06 -1.37
C VAL A 81 -22.46 -9.43 -2.32
N ILE A 82 -23.42 -8.55 -2.54
CA ILE A 82 -24.61 -8.81 -3.38
C ILE A 82 -24.57 -8.06 -4.72
N ASP A 83 -23.81 -6.97 -4.83
CA ASP A 83 -23.63 -6.25 -6.09
C ASP A 83 -22.29 -5.54 -6.15
N ILE A 84 -21.73 -5.40 -7.36
CA ILE A 84 -20.46 -4.74 -7.64
C ILE A 84 -20.64 -3.83 -8.85
N ASN A 85 -20.39 -2.52 -8.66
CA ASN A 85 -20.49 -1.53 -9.72
C ASN A 85 -19.18 -0.74 -9.83
N THR A 86 -18.54 -0.81 -11.00
CA THR A 86 -17.31 -0.06 -11.29
C THR A 86 -17.64 1.16 -12.12
N TYR A 87 -17.12 2.32 -11.70
CA TYR A 87 -17.36 3.60 -12.37
C TYR A 87 -16.20 4.57 -12.17
N THR A 88 -16.29 5.71 -12.82
CA THR A 88 -15.28 6.76 -12.76
C THR A 88 -15.93 8.05 -12.26
N ASP A 89 -15.33 8.69 -11.26
CA ASP A 89 -15.74 10.01 -10.79
C ASP A 89 -14.56 10.80 -10.18
N ASP A 90 -14.74 12.10 -10.00
CA ASP A 90 -13.74 13.02 -9.46
C ASP A 90 -13.84 13.21 -7.94
N ARG A 91 -14.72 12.49 -7.25
CA ARG A 91 -14.87 12.60 -5.80
C ARG A 91 -13.59 12.15 -5.11
N ARG A 92 -13.24 12.87 -4.08
CA ARG A 92 -12.08 12.55 -3.26
C ARG A 92 -12.29 11.24 -2.51
N VAL A 93 -11.19 10.56 -2.26
CA VAL A 93 -11.11 9.37 -1.41
C VAL A 93 -10.32 9.70 -0.15
N TYR A 94 -10.65 8.99 0.90
CA TYR A 94 -10.14 9.22 2.24
C TYR A 94 -9.54 7.93 2.77
N GLU A 95 -8.38 8.02 3.40
CA GLU A 95 -7.73 6.91 4.07
C GLU A 95 -7.34 7.34 5.48
N LEU A 96 -7.61 6.50 6.47
CA LEU A 96 -7.19 6.75 7.84
C LEU A 96 -5.71 6.45 8.00
N LEU A 97 -5.01 7.29 8.76
CA LEU A 97 -3.62 7.08 9.12
C LEU A 97 -3.51 6.55 10.54
N GLU A 98 -2.79 5.48 10.70
CA GLU A 98 -2.40 4.91 11.98
C GLU A 98 -3.58 4.76 12.96
N VAL A 99 -4.49 3.85 12.62
CA VAL A 99 -5.54 3.42 13.53
C VAL A 99 -4.91 2.59 14.65
N GLU A 100 -5.11 3.01 15.90
CA GLU A 100 -4.48 2.45 17.08
C GLU A 100 -4.80 0.96 17.27
N LYS A 101 -3.79 0.14 17.55
CA LYS A 101 -3.81 -1.29 17.87
C LYS A 101 -4.17 -2.25 16.75
N THR A 102 -5.20 -2.00 15.96
CA THR A 102 -5.76 -3.02 15.07
C THR A 102 -5.41 -2.81 13.60
N HIS A 103 -5.03 -1.59 13.20
CA HIS A 103 -4.87 -1.17 11.81
C HIS A 103 -6.09 -1.51 10.93
N THR A 104 -7.23 -1.80 11.57
CA THR A 104 -8.52 -2.06 10.95
C THR A 104 -9.57 -1.12 11.50
N TYR A 105 -10.56 -0.80 10.71
CA TYR A 105 -11.68 0.06 11.10
C TYR A 105 -12.93 -0.29 10.31
N TYR A 106 -14.09 0.04 10.87
CA TYR A 106 -15.34 -0.11 10.17
C TYR A 106 -15.64 1.12 9.29
N ALA A 107 -15.70 0.89 7.98
CA ALA A 107 -16.23 1.84 7.00
C ALA A 107 -17.61 1.36 6.57
N ASN A 108 -18.67 2.12 6.89
CA ASN A 108 -20.07 1.72 6.66
C ASN A 108 -20.40 0.29 7.13
N SER A 109 -19.91 -0.09 8.31
CA SER A 109 -20.06 -1.41 8.93
C SER A 109 -19.32 -2.55 8.21
N VAL A 110 -18.42 -2.26 7.28
CA VAL A 110 -17.52 -3.23 6.63
C VAL A 110 -16.13 -3.06 7.20
N LEU A 111 -15.52 -4.15 7.65
CA LEU A 111 -14.18 -4.10 8.24
C LEU A 111 -13.13 -3.92 7.14
N SER A 112 -12.46 -2.80 7.18
CA SER A 112 -11.45 -2.33 6.25
C SER A 112 -10.07 -2.38 6.90
N HIS A 113 -9.04 -2.65 6.10
CA HIS A 113 -7.67 -2.76 6.59
C HIS A 113 -6.80 -1.59 6.09
N GLN A 114 -6.01 -1.07 7.01
CA GLN A 114 -4.95 -0.11 6.72
C GLN A 114 -3.64 -0.88 6.48
N CYS A 115 -2.96 -0.59 5.37
CA CYS A 115 -1.62 -1.11 5.08
C CYS A 115 -0.66 0.05 4.87
N LEU A 116 0.60 -0.14 5.25
CA LEU A 116 1.66 0.77 4.88
C LEU A 116 2.33 0.28 3.59
N VAL A 117 2.32 1.11 2.57
CA VAL A 117 3.13 0.94 1.36
C VAL A 117 3.99 2.18 1.22
N ILE A 118 5.29 2.01 1.16
CA ILE A 118 6.25 3.09 0.91
C ILE A 118 6.85 2.85 -0.47
N ASP A 119 6.50 3.70 -1.40
CA ASP A 119 7.01 3.68 -2.77
C ASP A 119 8.17 4.65 -2.90
N GLU A 120 9.15 4.31 -3.71
CA GLU A 120 10.37 5.10 -3.95
C GLU A 120 11.11 5.49 -2.66
N MET A 121 11.20 4.56 -1.70
CA MET A 121 11.76 4.84 -0.36
C MET A 121 13.21 5.32 -0.41
N ALA A 122 14.01 4.85 -1.36
CA ALA A 122 15.41 5.27 -1.51
C ALA A 122 15.59 6.74 -1.92
N PHE A 123 14.51 7.38 -2.42
CA PHE A 123 14.51 8.79 -2.85
C PHE A 123 13.90 9.73 -1.81
N ILE A 124 13.37 9.20 -0.71
CA ILE A 124 12.92 10.03 0.41
C ILE A 124 14.14 10.52 1.18
N GLU A 125 14.19 11.81 1.49
CA GLU A 125 15.28 12.40 2.27
C GLU A 125 15.52 11.62 3.57
N THR A 126 16.78 11.28 3.84
CA THR A 126 17.18 10.35 4.91
C THR A 126 16.61 10.75 6.27
N HIS A 127 16.68 12.05 6.62
CA HIS A 127 16.18 12.53 7.90
C HIS A 127 14.65 12.39 8.04
N LEU A 128 13.89 12.57 6.96
CA LEU A 128 12.42 12.44 6.96
C LEU A 128 11.99 10.98 7.09
N ILE A 129 12.62 10.09 6.31
CA ILE A 129 12.27 8.67 6.35
C ILE A 129 12.68 8.03 7.67
N GLU A 130 13.79 8.43 8.28
CA GLU A 130 14.21 7.91 9.58
C GLU A 130 13.28 8.35 10.71
N GLU A 131 12.86 9.62 10.77
CA GLU A 131 11.90 10.09 11.76
C GLU A 131 10.55 9.40 11.59
N PHE A 132 10.08 9.29 10.36
CA PHE A 132 8.86 8.55 10.04
C PHE A 132 8.98 7.09 10.48
N TRP A 133 10.08 6.42 10.15
CA TRP A 133 10.32 5.03 10.47
C TRP A 133 10.34 4.77 11.98
N LYS A 134 11.07 5.59 12.73
CA LYS A 134 11.13 5.50 14.20
C LYS A 134 9.76 5.65 14.86
N SER A 135 8.88 6.45 14.29
CA SER A 135 7.54 6.68 14.84
C SER A 135 6.52 5.63 14.41
N VAL A 136 6.63 5.10 13.18
CA VAL A 136 5.61 4.25 12.55
C VAL A 136 5.91 2.76 12.72
N PHE A 137 7.18 2.35 12.61
CA PHE A 137 7.57 0.95 12.66
C PHE A 137 7.17 0.22 13.95
N PRO A 138 7.34 0.79 15.17
CA PRO A 138 6.88 0.15 16.40
C PRO A 138 5.36 -0.06 16.44
N VAL A 139 4.60 0.84 15.81
CA VAL A 139 3.13 0.73 15.73
C VAL A 139 2.73 -0.42 14.82
N ILE A 140 3.39 -0.54 13.66
CA ILE A 140 3.10 -1.62 12.71
C ILE A 140 3.45 -2.98 13.30
N THR A 141 4.60 -3.10 13.93
CA THR A 141 5.08 -4.37 14.53
C THR A 141 4.29 -4.76 15.77
N SER A 142 3.49 -3.88 16.35
CA SER A 142 2.58 -4.23 17.46
C SER A 142 1.44 -5.16 17.05
N SER A 143 1.13 -5.26 15.76
CA SER A 143 0.10 -6.14 15.22
C SER A 143 0.71 -7.25 14.39
N LYS A 144 0.41 -8.51 14.71
CA LYS A 144 0.81 -9.70 13.93
C LYS A 144 0.16 -9.78 12.53
N LYS A 145 -0.86 -8.96 12.25
CA LYS A 145 -1.61 -8.95 10.99
C LYS A 145 -1.21 -7.79 10.06
N SER A 146 -0.40 -6.86 10.54
CA SER A 146 0.04 -5.73 9.73
C SER A 146 1.13 -6.16 8.76
N LYS A 147 1.03 -5.68 7.53
CA LYS A 147 2.06 -5.87 6.49
C LYS A 147 2.60 -4.52 6.05
N VAL A 148 3.91 -4.46 5.88
CA VAL A 148 4.60 -3.29 5.33
C VAL A 148 5.21 -3.70 4.01
N PHE A 149 4.92 -2.94 2.98
CA PHE A 149 5.53 -3.08 1.67
C PHE A 149 6.40 -1.86 1.40
N VAL A 150 7.63 -2.11 1.07
CA VAL A 150 8.57 -1.06 0.68
C VAL A 150 9.11 -1.40 -0.69
N CYS A 151 8.99 -0.49 -1.64
CA CYS A 151 9.56 -0.65 -2.98
C CYS A 151 10.35 0.59 -3.36
N SER A 152 11.39 0.40 -4.13
CA SER A 152 12.18 1.48 -4.70
C SER A 152 13.17 0.93 -5.75
N THR A 153 13.55 1.77 -6.69
CA THR A 153 14.82 1.59 -7.40
C THR A 153 15.99 2.03 -6.50
N ALA A 154 17.20 1.61 -6.82
CA ALA A 154 18.37 1.92 -6.01
C ALA A 154 18.75 3.39 -6.15
N ASN A 155 19.03 4.05 -5.03
CA ASN A 155 19.52 5.43 -4.99
C ASN A 155 20.71 5.56 -4.03
N GLY A 156 21.83 4.96 -4.40
CA GLY A 156 23.02 4.90 -3.56
C GLY A 156 22.89 3.89 -2.41
N SER A 157 23.89 3.90 -1.50
CA SER A 157 23.98 2.97 -0.37
C SER A 157 23.76 3.62 1.00
N ASP A 158 23.59 4.94 1.04
CA ASP A 158 23.48 5.71 2.28
C ASP A 158 22.03 6.16 2.54
N ASN A 159 21.14 5.16 2.57
CA ASN A 159 19.73 5.39 2.87
C ASN A 159 19.09 4.17 3.57
N LEU A 160 17.94 4.39 4.20
CA LEU A 160 17.24 3.37 4.97
C LEU A 160 16.78 2.19 4.10
N PHE A 161 16.34 2.44 2.86
CA PHE A 161 15.93 1.37 1.95
C PHE A 161 17.07 0.38 1.68
N HIS A 162 18.27 0.88 1.36
CA HIS A 162 19.45 0.03 1.17
C HIS A 162 19.77 -0.81 2.40
N THR A 163 19.70 -0.19 3.60
CA THR A 163 19.95 -0.89 4.87
C THR A 163 18.95 -2.01 5.10
N LEU A 164 17.66 -1.75 4.88
CA LEU A 164 16.60 -2.75 5.03
C LEU A 164 16.75 -3.89 4.02
N TYR A 165 16.99 -3.56 2.76
CA TYR A 165 17.17 -4.54 1.70
C TYR A 165 18.39 -5.44 1.94
N LYS A 166 19.55 -4.85 2.26
CA LYS A 166 20.76 -5.60 2.56
C LYS A 166 20.59 -6.53 3.74
N GLY A 167 19.94 -6.06 4.82
CA GLY A 167 19.61 -6.89 5.96
C GLY A 167 18.64 -8.04 5.62
N ALA A 168 17.68 -7.79 4.70
CA ALA A 168 16.78 -8.83 4.21
C ALA A 168 17.51 -9.91 3.39
N VAL A 169 18.38 -9.52 2.46
CA VAL A 169 19.21 -10.42 1.66
C VAL A 169 20.11 -11.28 2.53
N ASN A 170 20.66 -10.71 3.60
CA ASN A 170 21.53 -11.40 4.55
C ASN A 170 20.75 -12.24 5.60
N GLY A 171 19.42 -12.13 5.65
CA GLY A 171 18.59 -12.77 6.68
C GLY A 171 18.75 -12.19 8.09
N GLU A 172 19.19 -10.93 8.20
CA GLU A 172 19.54 -10.27 9.48
C GLU A 172 18.37 -9.52 10.13
N ASN A 173 17.32 -9.16 9.39
CA ASN A 173 16.25 -8.28 9.86
C ASN A 173 14.84 -8.87 9.77
N GLY A 174 14.69 -10.11 9.36
CA GLY A 174 13.39 -10.78 9.25
C GLY A 174 12.48 -10.29 8.12
N TRP A 175 12.97 -9.44 7.22
CA TRP A 175 12.21 -9.03 6.05
C TRP A 175 12.32 -10.05 4.93
N ALA A 176 11.21 -10.30 4.25
CA ALA A 176 11.24 -10.96 2.95
C ALA A 176 11.69 -9.94 1.90
N HIS A 177 12.40 -10.38 0.88
CA HIS A 177 12.84 -9.54 -0.21
C HIS A 177 12.59 -10.20 -1.55
N ASP A 178 12.36 -9.37 -2.55
CA ASP A 178 12.29 -9.78 -3.94
C ASP A 178 12.98 -8.73 -4.81
N LYS A 179 13.49 -9.13 -5.96
CA LYS A 179 14.14 -8.26 -6.92
C LYS A 179 13.62 -8.58 -8.31
N ILE A 180 12.90 -7.65 -8.89
CA ILE A 180 12.34 -7.79 -10.23
C ILE A 180 13.26 -7.07 -11.23
N MET A 181 13.78 -7.83 -12.19
CA MET A 181 14.60 -7.29 -13.27
C MET A 181 13.73 -6.88 -14.46
N TRP A 182 14.21 -5.91 -15.23
CA TRP A 182 13.44 -5.39 -16.37
C TRP A 182 13.05 -6.46 -17.40
N ASP A 183 13.89 -7.48 -17.59
CA ASP A 183 13.68 -8.59 -18.52
C ASP A 183 12.71 -9.66 -18.00
N GLU A 184 12.38 -9.65 -16.73
CA GLU A 184 11.36 -10.49 -16.12
C GLU A 184 9.93 -9.92 -16.33
N VAL A 185 9.83 -8.65 -16.74
CA VAL A 185 8.53 -7.98 -16.93
C VAL A 185 7.99 -8.29 -18.33
N PRO A 186 6.78 -8.90 -18.44
CA PRO A 186 6.20 -9.21 -19.74
C PRO A 186 6.08 -8.00 -20.68
N GLY A 187 6.45 -8.18 -21.95
CA GLY A 187 6.38 -7.14 -22.97
C GLY A 187 7.58 -6.21 -23.08
N ARG A 188 8.60 -6.39 -22.23
CA ARG A 188 9.87 -5.65 -22.30
C ARG A 188 10.88 -6.38 -23.22
N ASP A 189 10.66 -6.29 -24.52
CA ASP A 189 11.52 -6.85 -25.56
C ASP A 189 12.68 -5.91 -25.96
N GLU A 190 13.51 -6.32 -26.92
CA GLU A 190 14.62 -5.49 -27.43
C GLU A 190 14.17 -4.13 -28.01
N ARG A 191 12.97 -4.06 -28.59
CA ARG A 191 12.42 -2.80 -29.12
C ARG A 191 12.09 -1.86 -27.99
N TRP A 192 11.47 -2.39 -26.92
CA TRP A 192 11.20 -1.63 -25.70
C TRP A 192 12.50 -1.12 -25.09
N VAL A 193 13.53 -1.96 -24.96
CA VAL A 193 14.85 -1.57 -24.42
C VAL A 193 15.45 -0.42 -25.23
N ASN A 194 15.47 -0.53 -26.55
CA ASN A 194 16.08 0.49 -27.42
C ASN A 194 15.33 1.82 -27.35
N SER A 195 13.99 1.78 -27.38
CA SER A 195 13.17 2.99 -27.27
C SER A 195 13.30 3.65 -25.90
N THR A 196 13.33 2.86 -24.84
CA THR A 196 13.46 3.37 -23.46
C THR A 196 14.85 3.96 -23.22
N LYS A 197 15.93 3.32 -23.70
CA LYS A 197 17.29 3.90 -23.63
C LYS A 197 17.40 5.24 -24.37
N GLN A 198 16.74 5.37 -25.51
CA GLN A 198 16.69 6.64 -26.24
C GLN A 198 15.90 7.70 -25.46
N ALA A 199 14.76 7.32 -24.88
CA ALA A 199 13.90 8.24 -24.14
C ALA A 199 14.55 8.74 -22.84
N ILE A 200 15.23 7.86 -22.11
CA ILE A 200 15.88 8.24 -20.83
C ILE A 200 17.16 9.10 -21.04
N GLY A 201 17.76 9.00 -22.22
CA GLY A 201 18.87 9.87 -22.65
C GLY A 201 20.18 9.77 -21.85
N SER A 202 20.23 8.96 -20.80
CA SER A 202 21.39 8.79 -19.93
C SER A 202 21.65 7.31 -19.67
N ARG A 203 22.92 6.91 -19.85
CA ARG A 203 23.36 5.55 -19.57
C ARG A 203 23.32 5.24 -18.07
N ASP A 204 23.63 6.21 -17.23
CA ASP A 204 23.63 6.05 -15.79
C ASP A 204 22.20 5.97 -15.25
N ALA A 205 21.28 6.78 -15.77
CA ALA A 205 19.85 6.66 -15.45
C ALA A 205 19.29 5.30 -15.90
N TRP A 206 19.66 4.80 -17.08
CA TRP A 206 19.28 3.44 -17.50
C TRP A 206 19.80 2.38 -16.53
N ARG A 207 21.05 2.50 -16.08
CA ARG A 207 21.65 1.55 -15.12
C ARG A 207 20.97 1.62 -13.77
N GLN A 208 20.62 2.81 -13.32
CA GLN A 208 19.93 3.02 -12.06
C GLN A 208 18.53 2.41 -12.09
N GLU A 209 17.73 2.68 -13.14
CA GLU A 209 16.33 2.31 -13.18
C GLU A 209 16.07 0.87 -13.67
N PHE A 210 16.95 0.32 -14.53
CA PHE A 210 16.66 -0.93 -15.25
C PHE A 210 17.75 -1.99 -15.17
N GLN A 211 18.97 -1.66 -14.75
CA GLN A 211 20.03 -2.65 -14.57
C GLN A 211 20.41 -2.73 -13.10
N SER A 212 20.21 -3.72 -12.49
CA SER A 212 20.63 -4.43 -11.30
C SER A 212 21.45 -3.81 -10.19
N CYS A 213 22.07 -2.73 -10.38
CA CYS A 213 22.28 -1.87 -9.25
C CYS A 213 20.90 -1.32 -8.89
N SER A 214 19.91 -1.67 -9.71
CA SER A 214 18.59 -1.16 -9.80
C SER A 214 17.65 -2.19 -10.40
N GLY A 215 17.10 -3.04 -9.61
CA GLY A 215 15.83 -3.72 -9.90
C GLY A 215 14.79 -3.11 -9.01
N GLU A 216 13.54 -3.07 -9.43
CA GLU A 216 12.45 -2.83 -8.50
C GLU A 216 12.56 -3.88 -7.39
N THR A 217 12.80 -3.45 -6.18
CA THR A 217 13.01 -4.35 -5.06
C THR A 217 11.83 -4.23 -4.12
N LEU A 218 11.05 -5.28 -4.02
CA LEU A 218 9.98 -5.43 -3.04
C LEU A 218 10.56 -6.00 -1.76
N VAL A 219 10.35 -5.30 -0.65
CA VAL A 219 10.68 -5.80 0.68
C VAL A 219 9.40 -5.86 1.51
N THR A 220 9.07 -7.04 2.03
CA THR A 220 7.84 -7.30 2.79
C THR A 220 8.17 -7.84 4.17
N ILE A 221 7.45 -7.43 5.20
CA ILE A 221 7.38 -8.16 6.48
C ILE A 221 6.12 -9.03 6.44
N GLU A 222 6.27 -10.33 6.68
CA GLU A 222 5.17 -11.26 6.91
C GLU A 222 4.77 -11.31 8.39
#